data_d583fa45841d3147e8b9d5186ca69cfb
#
_entry.id   d583fa45841d3147e8b9d5186ca69cfb
#
_cell.length_a   1.000
_cell.length_b   1.000
_cell.length_c   1.000
_cell.angle_alpha   90.00
_cell.angle_beta   90.00
_cell.angle_gamma   90.00
#
_symmetry.space_group_name_H-M   'P 1'
#
loop_
_entity.id
_entity.type
_entity.pdbx_description
1 polymer ?
#
loop_
_entity_poly.entity_id
_entity_poly.type
_entity_poly.pdbx_seq_one_letter_code
_entity_poly.pdbx_strand_id
1 'polypeptide(L)'
;MGEELRNTFRSSRFWIAACVCLFTLMGYSAAYWIGSVDEWLEYRESALQLSIGGIFFGGFMLLLPFCAALAHSTSQVEEESGSIMQWRTLRSSVAKYVAIKAGASMIGAAVATMSAFILHAIIWNIIALPCDPTTYPNHTIYFDPSCIFYNWYTICYGLPVYLEITVGIGFTASVWAVVALAVAVWIPDKLLTVTIPSFLYYLWNADVIFFFFG
;
A
#
# COMPACT_ATOMS: atom_id res chain seq x y z
N MET A 1 14.14 -11.41 14.97
CA MET A 1 13.31 -11.24 13.75
C MET A 1 11.98 -11.99 13.88
N GLY A 2 11.97 -13.32 14.08
CA GLY A 2 10.72 -14.08 14.13
C GLY A 2 9.73 -13.65 15.23
N GLU A 3 10.23 -13.32 16.41
CA GLU A 3 9.42 -12.85 17.52
C GLU A 3 8.79 -11.48 17.22
N GLU A 4 9.56 -10.54 16.64
CA GLU A 4 9.07 -9.22 16.25
C GLU A 4 7.99 -9.32 15.18
N LEU A 5 8.19 -10.16 14.15
CA LEU A 5 7.19 -10.40 13.12
C LEU A 5 5.90 -11.01 13.70
N ARG A 6 6.06 -11.98 14.60
CA ARG A 6 4.89 -12.57 15.27
C ARG A 6 4.10 -11.53 16.07
N ASN A 7 4.79 -10.62 16.75
CA ASN A 7 4.17 -9.53 17.50
C ASN A 7 3.47 -8.54 16.56
N THR A 8 4.10 -8.22 15.41
CA THR A 8 3.50 -7.37 14.37
C THR A 8 2.17 -7.95 13.90
N PHE A 9 2.15 -9.21 13.48
CA PHE A 9 0.93 -9.83 12.94
C PHE A 9 -0.17 -10.07 13.98
N ARG A 10 0.17 -10.15 15.26
CA ARG A 10 -0.80 -10.22 16.37
C ARG A 10 -1.31 -8.86 16.82
N SER A 11 -0.67 -7.78 16.40
CA SER A 11 -1.03 -6.41 16.78
C SER A 11 -2.34 -6.00 16.10
N SER A 12 -3.26 -5.41 16.86
CA SER A 12 -4.46 -4.79 16.31
C SER A 12 -4.15 -3.69 15.29
N ARG A 13 -3.03 -2.99 15.43
CA ARG A 13 -2.60 -1.92 14.53
C ARG A 13 -2.31 -2.43 13.12
N PHE A 14 -1.70 -3.61 13.01
CA PHE A 14 -1.48 -4.26 11.72
C PHE A 14 -2.81 -4.48 10.98
N TRP A 15 -3.80 -5.01 11.68
CA TRP A 15 -5.12 -5.27 11.08
C TRP A 15 -5.89 -3.99 10.78
N ILE A 16 -5.77 -2.97 11.64
CA ILE A 16 -6.34 -1.64 11.37
C ILE A 16 -5.71 -1.04 10.11
N ALA A 17 -4.38 -1.09 9.97
CA ALA A 17 -3.69 -0.60 8.78
C ALA A 17 -4.17 -1.32 7.50
N ALA A 18 -4.25 -2.65 7.53
CA ALA A 18 -4.74 -3.44 6.40
C ALA A 18 -6.21 -3.11 6.06
N CYS A 19 -7.06 -2.98 7.06
CA CYS A 19 -8.46 -2.58 6.86
C CYS A 19 -8.59 -1.17 6.29
N VAL A 20 -7.85 -0.20 6.79
CA VAL A 20 -7.87 1.17 6.25
C VAL A 20 -7.44 1.19 4.80
N CYS A 21 -6.36 0.47 4.44
CA CYS A 21 -5.94 0.30 3.06
C CYS A 21 -7.05 -0.29 2.18
N LEU A 22 -7.67 -1.38 2.64
CA LEU A 22 -8.74 -2.04 1.90
C LEU A 22 -9.95 -1.12 1.71
N PHE A 23 -10.42 -0.46 2.78
CA PHE A 23 -11.56 0.45 2.70
C PHE A 23 -11.30 1.64 1.79
N THR A 24 -10.09 2.17 1.76
CA THR A 24 -9.73 3.28 0.86
C THR A 24 -9.78 2.84 -0.59
N LEU A 25 -9.22 1.67 -0.91
CA LEU A 25 -9.29 1.09 -2.26
C LEU A 25 -10.74 0.80 -2.67
N MET A 26 -11.51 0.16 -1.79
CA MET A 26 -12.92 -0.19 -2.05
C MET A 26 -13.79 1.05 -2.22
N GLY A 27 -13.56 2.10 -1.43
CA GLY A 27 -14.38 3.32 -1.46
C GLY A 27 -14.41 3.99 -2.83
N TYR A 28 -13.26 4.15 -3.45
CA TYR A 28 -13.17 4.71 -4.81
C TYR A 28 -13.79 3.78 -5.85
N SER A 29 -13.35 2.53 -5.86
CA SER A 29 -13.78 1.56 -6.86
C SER A 29 -15.28 1.30 -6.79
N ALA A 30 -15.86 1.25 -5.59
CA ALA A 30 -17.30 1.09 -5.40
C ALA A 30 -18.07 2.33 -5.87
N ALA A 31 -17.61 3.52 -5.53
CA ALA A 31 -18.25 4.77 -5.97
C ALA A 31 -18.26 4.89 -7.50
N TYR A 32 -17.13 4.58 -8.13
CA TYR A 32 -17.01 4.61 -9.58
C TYR A 32 -17.89 3.55 -10.25
N TRP A 33 -17.86 2.31 -9.72
CA TRP A 33 -18.66 1.21 -10.25
C TRP A 33 -20.18 1.47 -10.13
N ILE A 34 -20.64 2.04 -9.01
CA ILE A 34 -22.04 2.42 -8.82
C ILE A 34 -22.43 3.52 -9.80
N GLY A 35 -21.56 4.51 -10.04
CA GLY A 35 -21.80 5.58 -11.01
C GLY A 35 -21.92 5.09 -12.46
N SER A 36 -21.26 3.96 -12.79
CA SER A 36 -21.29 3.36 -14.13
C SER A 36 -22.40 2.34 -14.37
N VAL A 37 -23.23 2.05 -13.36
CA VAL A 37 -24.29 1.01 -13.47
C VAL A 37 -25.33 1.34 -14.54
N ASP A 38 -25.60 2.64 -14.76
CA ASP A 38 -26.56 3.12 -15.77
C ASP A 38 -25.97 3.19 -17.19
N GLU A 39 -24.66 2.98 -17.34
CA GLU A 39 -24.00 2.95 -18.63
C GLU A 39 -24.13 1.56 -19.29
N TRP A 40 -24.14 1.57 -20.63
CA TRP A 40 -24.19 0.32 -21.40
C TRP A 40 -22.99 -0.56 -21.04
N LEU A 41 -23.18 -1.89 -21.10
CA LEU A 41 -22.15 -2.88 -20.77
C LEU A 41 -20.78 -2.63 -21.43
N GLU A 42 -20.78 -2.01 -22.61
CA GLU A 42 -19.57 -1.63 -23.36
C GLU A 42 -18.69 -0.58 -22.66
N TYR A 43 -19.24 0.18 -21.71
CA TYR A 43 -18.54 1.24 -20.98
C TYR A 43 -18.21 0.86 -19.53
N ARG A 44 -18.55 -0.37 -19.10
CA ARG A 44 -18.23 -0.81 -17.74
C ARG A 44 -16.73 -1.05 -17.61
N GLU A 45 -16.18 -0.48 -16.56
CA GLU A 45 -14.76 -0.65 -16.21
C GLU A 45 -14.43 -2.10 -15.87
N SER A 46 -13.27 -2.56 -16.34
CA SER A 46 -12.74 -3.87 -15.97
C SER A 46 -12.27 -3.88 -14.50
N ALA A 47 -12.21 -5.07 -13.90
CA ALA A 47 -11.70 -5.25 -12.55
C ALA A 47 -10.28 -4.67 -12.36
N LEU A 48 -9.42 -4.80 -13.38
CA LEU A 48 -8.08 -4.23 -13.39
C LEU A 48 -8.10 -2.71 -13.36
N GLN A 49 -8.95 -2.10 -14.17
CA GLN A 49 -9.09 -0.63 -14.27
C GLN A 49 -9.62 -0.04 -12.96
N LEU A 50 -10.62 -0.67 -12.34
CA LEU A 50 -11.12 -0.30 -11.02
C LEU A 50 -10.03 -0.41 -9.94
N SER A 51 -9.17 -1.44 -10.04
CA SER A 51 -8.07 -1.63 -9.09
C SER A 51 -6.98 -0.57 -9.27
N ILE A 52 -6.62 -0.23 -10.48
CA ILE A 52 -5.66 0.83 -10.81
C ILE A 52 -6.23 2.19 -10.39
N GLY A 53 -7.49 2.48 -10.73
CA GLY A 53 -8.18 3.69 -10.35
C GLY A 53 -8.23 3.89 -8.83
N GLY A 54 -8.51 2.84 -8.07
CA GLY A 54 -8.50 2.86 -6.62
C GLY A 54 -7.15 3.28 -6.02
N ILE A 55 -6.05 2.89 -6.66
CA ILE A 55 -4.71 3.27 -6.23
C ILE A 55 -4.42 4.75 -6.52
N PHE A 56 -4.59 5.18 -7.76
CA PHE A 56 -4.14 6.50 -8.20
C PHE A 56 -5.13 7.62 -7.88
N PHE A 57 -6.43 7.37 -7.98
CA PHE A 57 -7.45 8.39 -7.79
C PHE A 57 -8.21 8.27 -6.46
N GLY A 58 -8.17 7.10 -5.82
CA GLY A 58 -8.88 6.82 -4.57
C GLY A 58 -8.24 7.38 -3.30
N GLY A 59 -7.15 8.14 -3.41
CA GLY A 59 -6.41 8.64 -2.24
C GLY A 59 -5.62 7.56 -1.48
N PHE A 60 -5.57 6.32 -2.00
CA PHE A 60 -4.82 5.23 -1.39
C PHE A 60 -3.33 5.58 -1.25
N MET A 61 -2.72 6.17 -2.28
CA MET A 61 -1.32 6.57 -2.25
C MET A 61 -1.03 7.61 -1.16
N LEU A 62 -1.97 8.51 -0.87
CA LEU A 62 -1.82 9.49 0.22
C LEU A 62 -1.87 8.84 1.60
N LEU A 63 -2.69 7.80 1.77
CA LEU A 63 -2.81 7.07 3.03
C LEU A 63 -1.76 5.96 3.19
N LEU A 64 -1.08 5.56 2.13
CA LEU A 64 -0.08 4.49 2.16
C LEU A 64 1.02 4.72 3.22
N PRO A 65 1.66 5.90 3.32
CA PRO A 65 2.68 6.15 4.34
C PRO A 65 2.11 6.08 5.76
N PHE A 66 0.87 6.56 5.94
CA PHE A 66 0.16 6.48 7.22
C PHE A 66 -0.06 5.03 7.64
N CYS A 67 -0.59 4.20 6.76
CA CYS A 67 -0.82 2.78 7.01
C CYS A 67 0.48 2.01 7.23
N ALA A 68 1.53 2.33 6.46
CA ALA A 68 2.84 1.73 6.61
C ALA A 68 3.45 2.03 7.98
N ALA A 69 3.35 3.27 8.46
CA ALA A 69 3.80 3.69 9.78
C ALA A 69 2.98 3.02 10.90
N LEU A 70 1.65 2.96 10.74
CA LEU A 70 0.75 2.39 11.74
C LEU A 70 0.99 0.88 11.94
N ALA A 71 1.35 0.14 10.89
CA ALA A 71 1.46 -1.32 10.94
C ALA A 71 2.46 -1.81 11.99
N HIS A 72 3.59 -1.12 12.19
CA HIS A 72 4.60 -1.55 13.16
C HIS A 72 5.41 -0.42 13.79
N SER A 73 5.70 0.69 13.09
CA SER A 73 6.68 1.69 13.51
C SER A 73 6.36 2.34 14.86
N THR A 74 5.08 2.43 15.21
CA THR A 74 4.62 2.95 16.52
C THR A 74 5.02 2.05 17.70
N SER A 75 5.39 0.78 17.46
CA SER A 75 5.89 -0.11 18.53
C SER A 75 7.22 0.35 19.11
N GLN A 76 8.03 1.08 18.32
CA GLN A 76 9.29 1.65 18.78
C GLN A 76 9.06 2.68 19.89
N VAL A 77 8.10 3.57 19.70
CA VAL A 77 7.74 4.60 20.70
C VAL A 77 7.30 3.96 22.02
N GLU A 78 6.60 2.84 21.97
CA GLU A 78 6.17 2.12 23.17
C GLU A 78 7.33 1.45 23.90
N GLU A 79 8.30 0.92 23.17
CA GLU A 79 9.48 0.31 23.76
C GLU A 79 10.39 1.36 24.43
N GLU A 80 10.51 2.54 23.85
CA GLU A 80 11.26 3.64 24.45
C GLU A 80 10.60 4.12 25.75
N SER A 81 9.29 4.33 25.73
CA SER A 81 8.55 4.76 26.92
C SER A 81 8.60 3.74 28.07
N GLY A 82 8.70 2.46 27.73
CA GLY A 82 8.76 1.34 28.68
C GLY A 82 10.17 0.96 29.17
N SER A 83 11.23 1.69 28.78
CA SER A 83 12.64 1.33 29.06
C SER A 83 13.05 -0.07 28.53
N ILE A 84 12.22 -0.70 27.73
CA ILE A 84 12.47 -2.05 27.16
C ILE A 84 13.65 -1.99 26.20
N MET A 85 13.82 -0.89 25.49
CA MET A 85 14.93 -0.64 24.58
C MET A 85 16.29 -0.80 25.26
N GLN A 86 16.44 -0.26 26.47
CA GLN A 86 17.68 -0.35 27.25
C GLN A 86 18.07 -1.81 27.57
N TRP A 87 17.09 -2.62 27.96
CA TRP A 87 17.29 -4.03 28.26
C TRP A 87 17.65 -4.87 27.02
N ARG A 88 17.04 -4.53 25.88
CA ARG A 88 17.31 -5.23 24.60
C ARG A 88 18.68 -4.89 24.03
N THR A 89 19.10 -3.62 24.12
CA THR A 89 20.43 -3.17 23.66
C THR A 89 21.57 -3.70 24.54
N LEU A 90 21.34 -3.92 25.82
CA LEU A 90 22.32 -4.59 26.70
C LEU A 90 22.57 -6.05 26.30
N ARG A 91 21.60 -6.73 25.69
CA ARG A 91 21.70 -8.13 25.28
C ARG A 91 22.13 -8.33 23.82
N SER A 92 22.02 -7.29 23.00
CA SER A 92 22.39 -7.35 21.57
C SER A 92 23.04 -6.03 21.16
N SER A 93 23.86 -6.04 20.10
CA SER A 93 24.39 -4.79 19.56
C SER A 93 23.26 -3.89 19.07
N VAL A 94 23.41 -2.57 19.22
CA VAL A 94 22.45 -1.56 18.73
C VAL A 94 22.13 -1.75 17.25
N ALA A 95 23.17 -2.01 16.44
CA ALA A 95 23.00 -2.23 15.01
C ALA A 95 22.08 -3.43 14.70
N LYS A 96 22.26 -4.53 15.44
CA LYS A 96 21.41 -5.72 15.28
C LYS A 96 19.96 -5.45 15.70
N TYR A 97 19.76 -4.70 16.79
CA TYR A 97 18.44 -4.32 17.23
C TYR A 97 17.71 -3.45 16.18
N VAL A 98 18.38 -2.42 15.67
CA VAL A 98 17.83 -1.52 14.65
C VAL A 98 17.51 -2.29 13.36
N ALA A 99 18.40 -3.16 12.90
CA ALA A 99 18.18 -3.98 11.72
C ALA A 99 16.95 -4.91 11.85
N ILE A 100 16.76 -5.52 13.02
CA ILE A 100 15.60 -6.37 13.31
C ILE A 100 14.30 -5.56 13.29
N LYS A 101 14.30 -4.38 13.91
CA LYS A 101 13.15 -3.48 13.94
C LYS A 101 12.79 -2.96 12.55
N ALA A 102 13.79 -2.46 11.81
CA ALA A 102 13.59 -2.00 10.43
C ALA A 102 13.02 -3.12 9.55
N GLY A 103 13.61 -4.30 9.60
CA GLY A 103 13.13 -5.45 8.84
C GLY A 103 11.69 -5.86 9.22
N ALA A 104 11.34 -5.86 10.51
CA ALA A 104 9.98 -6.17 10.95
C ALA A 104 8.98 -5.10 10.51
N SER A 105 9.35 -3.80 10.56
CA SER A 105 8.53 -2.71 10.05
C SER A 105 8.30 -2.80 8.54
N MET A 106 9.36 -3.05 7.78
CA MET A 106 9.28 -3.21 6.31
C MET A 106 8.33 -4.36 5.94
N ILE A 107 8.55 -5.54 6.51
CA ILE A 107 7.75 -6.72 6.20
C ILE A 107 6.31 -6.53 6.67
N GLY A 108 6.10 -5.98 7.87
CA GLY A 108 4.76 -5.69 8.38
C GLY A 108 3.97 -4.76 7.48
N ALA A 109 4.57 -3.64 7.07
CA ALA A 109 3.95 -2.68 6.18
C ALA A 109 3.67 -3.28 4.78
N ALA A 110 4.65 -3.98 4.21
CA ALA A 110 4.47 -4.65 2.92
C ALA A 110 3.30 -5.65 2.96
N VAL A 111 3.28 -6.55 3.94
CA VAL A 111 2.25 -7.59 4.03
C VAL A 111 0.87 -6.96 4.28
N ALA A 112 0.75 -5.93 5.12
CA ALA A 112 -0.53 -5.26 5.36
C ALA A 112 -1.09 -4.63 4.07
N THR A 113 -0.28 -3.90 3.32
CA THR A 113 -0.71 -3.20 2.11
C THR A 113 -0.92 -4.15 0.92
N MET A 114 -0.02 -5.11 0.73
CA MET A 114 -0.15 -6.13 -0.31
C MET A 114 -1.40 -7.01 -0.10
N SER A 115 -1.65 -7.46 1.13
CA SER A 115 -2.85 -8.27 1.43
C SER A 115 -4.14 -7.49 1.20
N ALA A 116 -4.19 -6.21 1.53
CA ALA A 116 -5.33 -5.34 1.25
C ALA A 116 -5.58 -5.20 -0.26
N PHE A 117 -4.52 -4.98 -1.03
CA PHE A 117 -4.65 -4.86 -2.50
C PHE A 117 -5.03 -6.20 -3.15
N ILE A 118 -4.44 -7.31 -2.73
CA ILE A 118 -4.80 -8.65 -3.25
C ILE A 118 -6.28 -8.95 -2.97
N LEU A 119 -6.74 -8.68 -1.75
CA LEU A 119 -8.14 -8.89 -1.39
C LEU A 119 -9.08 -8.00 -2.21
N HIS A 120 -8.73 -6.73 -2.40
CA HIS A 120 -9.43 -5.80 -3.27
C HIS A 120 -9.52 -6.33 -4.71
N ALA A 121 -8.38 -6.77 -5.28
CA ALA A 121 -8.33 -7.33 -6.62
C ALA A 121 -9.20 -8.58 -6.77
N ILE A 122 -9.18 -9.49 -5.79
CA ILE A 122 -10.03 -10.70 -5.78
C ILE A 122 -11.51 -10.30 -5.78
N ILE A 123 -11.92 -9.37 -4.91
CA ILE A 123 -13.31 -8.93 -4.81
C ILE A 123 -13.79 -8.38 -6.16
N TRP A 124 -13.02 -7.50 -6.80
CA TRP A 124 -13.42 -6.89 -8.07
C TRP A 124 -13.38 -7.87 -9.24
N ASN A 125 -12.47 -8.84 -9.27
CA ASN A 125 -12.49 -9.89 -10.28
C ASN A 125 -13.70 -10.84 -10.16
N ILE A 126 -14.37 -10.88 -9.00
CA ILE A 126 -15.62 -11.62 -8.81
C ILE A 126 -16.83 -10.79 -9.24
N ILE A 127 -16.82 -9.47 -8.97
CA ILE A 127 -17.99 -8.58 -9.15
C ILE A 127 -18.00 -7.90 -10.51
N ALA A 128 -16.85 -7.41 -10.98
CA ALA A 128 -16.73 -6.65 -12.21
C ALA A 128 -16.40 -7.53 -13.42
N LEU A 129 -16.36 -6.92 -14.59
CA LEU A 129 -15.98 -7.60 -15.83
C LEU A 129 -14.50 -7.99 -15.78
N PRO A 130 -14.14 -9.19 -16.30
CA PRO A 130 -12.74 -9.57 -16.41
C PRO A 130 -12.00 -8.65 -17.38
N CYS A 131 -10.71 -8.49 -17.18
CA CYS A 131 -9.84 -7.76 -18.10
C CYS A 131 -9.56 -8.65 -19.33
N ASP A 132 -10.45 -8.62 -20.31
CA ASP A 132 -10.33 -9.37 -21.57
C ASP A 132 -10.34 -8.40 -22.76
N PRO A 133 -9.16 -8.09 -23.34
CA PRO A 133 -9.06 -7.16 -24.44
C PRO A 133 -9.68 -7.70 -25.75
N THR A 134 -9.92 -9.00 -25.84
CA THR A 134 -10.53 -9.61 -27.03
C THR A 134 -12.04 -9.46 -27.03
N THR A 135 -12.65 -9.55 -25.86
CA THR A 135 -14.10 -9.43 -25.68
C THR A 135 -14.54 -7.97 -25.46
N TYR A 136 -13.68 -7.18 -24.82
CA TYR A 136 -13.97 -5.78 -24.47
C TYR A 136 -12.84 -4.83 -24.90
N PRO A 137 -12.64 -4.58 -26.19
CA PRO A 137 -11.53 -3.76 -26.67
C PRO A 137 -11.56 -2.31 -26.17
N ASN A 138 -12.75 -1.76 -25.87
CA ASN A 138 -12.90 -0.39 -25.39
C ASN A 138 -12.51 -0.20 -23.90
N HIS A 139 -12.36 -1.29 -23.15
CA HIS A 139 -11.93 -1.26 -21.74
C HIS A 139 -10.39 -1.28 -21.57
N THR A 140 -9.66 -1.08 -22.66
CA THR A 140 -8.22 -1.32 -22.74
C THR A 140 -7.41 -0.04 -22.92
N ILE A 141 -7.74 1.04 -22.24
CA ILE A 141 -6.96 2.29 -22.31
C ILE A 141 -5.46 2.04 -22.03
N TYR A 142 -5.15 0.99 -21.27
CA TYR A 142 -3.77 0.58 -20.94
C TYR A 142 -3.20 -0.50 -21.89
N PHE A 143 -3.98 -0.99 -22.84
CA PHE A 143 -3.61 -2.10 -23.72
C PHE A 143 -3.55 -1.66 -25.19
N ASP A 144 -2.84 -0.57 -25.46
CA ASP A 144 -2.51 -0.22 -26.84
C ASP A 144 -1.67 -1.37 -27.43
N PRO A 145 -2.09 -1.99 -28.56
CA PRO A 145 -1.30 -3.03 -29.25
C PRO A 145 0.11 -2.61 -29.62
N SER A 146 0.37 -1.31 -29.72
CA SER A 146 1.71 -0.75 -29.94
C SER A 146 2.60 -0.74 -28.70
N CYS A 147 2.02 -0.98 -27.52
CA CYS A 147 2.77 -1.01 -26.26
C CYS A 147 3.70 -2.23 -26.22
N ILE A 148 4.97 -2.02 -25.87
CA ILE A 148 5.99 -3.08 -25.76
C ILE A 148 5.54 -4.23 -24.84
N PHE A 149 4.75 -3.92 -23.83
CA PHE A 149 4.25 -4.88 -22.83
C PHE A 149 2.83 -5.37 -23.10
N TYR A 150 2.25 -5.10 -24.28
CA TYR A 150 0.88 -5.51 -24.61
C TYR A 150 0.60 -6.99 -24.31
N ASN A 151 1.46 -7.88 -24.80
CA ASN A 151 1.29 -9.32 -24.54
C ASN A 151 1.41 -9.69 -23.06
N TRP A 152 2.20 -8.96 -22.30
CA TRP A 152 2.32 -9.15 -20.86
C TRP A 152 1.03 -8.78 -20.11
N TYR A 153 0.40 -7.68 -20.50
CA TYR A 153 -0.86 -7.22 -19.91
C TYR A 153 -2.04 -8.11 -20.24
N THR A 154 -2.04 -8.77 -21.40
CA THR A 154 -3.13 -9.65 -21.83
C THR A 154 -3.04 -11.08 -21.30
N ILE A 155 -1.88 -11.49 -20.78
CA ILE A 155 -1.70 -12.83 -20.22
C ILE A 155 -2.55 -12.98 -18.94
N CYS A 156 -3.31 -14.07 -18.87
CA CYS A 156 -4.10 -14.45 -17.69
C CYS A 156 -4.93 -13.27 -17.12
N TYR A 157 -5.65 -12.55 -17.99
CA TYR A 157 -6.54 -11.45 -17.58
C TYR A 157 -5.85 -10.35 -16.76
N GLY A 158 -4.61 -10.02 -17.10
CA GLY A 158 -3.83 -8.98 -16.44
C GLY A 158 -3.15 -9.41 -15.14
N LEU A 159 -3.06 -10.70 -14.85
CA LEU A 159 -2.39 -11.21 -13.64
C LEU A 159 -0.97 -10.66 -13.44
N PRO A 160 -0.10 -10.57 -14.48
CA PRO A 160 1.23 -9.98 -14.30
C PRO A 160 1.19 -8.53 -13.81
N VAL A 161 0.21 -7.74 -14.27
CA VAL A 161 0.01 -6.34 -13.85
C VAL A 161 -0.39 -6.28 -12.37
N TYR A 162 -1.31 -7.14 -11.94
CA TYR A 162 -1.66 -7.23 -10.52
C TYR A 162 -0.46 -7.58 -9.64
N LEU A 163 0.41 -8.48 -10.09
CA LEU A 163 1.63 -8.85 -9.36
C LEU A 163 2.62 -7.70 -9.30
N GLU A 164 2.85 -7.01 -10.41
CA GLU A 164 3.74 -5.85 -10.49
C GLU A 164 3.27 -4.74 -9.54
N ILE A 165 1.99 -4.39 -9.60
CA ILE A 165 1.39 -3.39 -8.71
C ILE A 165 1.49 -3.83 -7.25
N THR A 166 1.18 -5.09 -6.94
CA THR A 166 1.26 -5.62 -5.58
C THR A 166 2.67 -5.48 -5.00
N VAL A 167 3.69 -5.87 -5.77
CA VAL A 167 5.09 -5.75 -5.37
C VAL A 167 5.50 -4.28 -5.22
N GLY A 168 5.09 -3.42 -6.16
CA GLY A 168 5.35 -1.98 -6.11
C GLY A 168 4.76 -1.30 -4.87
N ILE A 169 3.51 -1.61 -4.54
CA ILE A 169 2.85 -1.12 -3.32
C ILE A 169 3.59 -1.60 -2.06
N GLY A 170 3.92 -2.89 -1.99
CA GLY A 170 4.64 -3.47 -0.87
C GLY A 170 6.02 -2.86 -0.67
N PHE A 171 6.76 -2.63 -1.77
CA PHE A 171 8.05 -1.96 -1.73
C PHE A 171 7.93 -0.51 -1.23
N THR A 172 6.99 0.25 -1.79
CA THR A 172 6.74 1.65 -1.39
C THR A 172 6.34 1.73 0.09
N ALA A 173 5.46 0.86 0.55
CA ALA A 173 5.08 0.78 1.96
C ALA A 173 6.28 0.45 2.87
N SER A 174 7.17 -0.45 2.44
CA SER A 174 8.40 -0.80 3.16
C SER A 174 9.32 0.41 3.36
N VAL A 175 9.50 1.22 2.31
CA VAL A 175 10.31 2.45 2.39
C VAL A 175 9.71 3.42 3.40
N TRP A 176 8.41 3.68 3.33
CA TRP A 176 7.74 4.60 4.25
C TRP A 176 7.71 4.09 5.69
N ALA A 177 7.67 2.78 5.91
CA ALA A 177 7.79 2.19 7.24
C ALA A 177 9.16 2.46 7.88
N VAL A 178 10.24 2.44 7.08
CA VAL A 178 11.59 2.79 7.56
C VAL A 178 11.68 4.28 7.86
N VAL A 179 11.11 5.15 7.01
CA VAL A 179 11.04 6.59 7.29
C VAL A 179 10.30 6.86 8.60
N ALA A 180 9.16 6.20 8.81
CA ALA A 180 8.40 6.31 10.05
C ALA A 180 9.19 5.83 11.27
N LEU A 181 9.93 4.73 11.13
CA LEU A 181 10.79 4.23 12.19
C LEU A 181 11.91 5.22 12.52
N ALA A 182 12.52 5.86 11.51
CA ALA A 182 13.52 6.91 11.73
C ALA A 182 12.91 8.10 12.47
N VAL A 183 11.71 8.54 12.11
CA VAL A 183 10.99 9.59 12.84
C VAL A 183 10.73 9.18 14.29
N ALA A 184 10.32 7.94 14.54
CA ALA A 184 10.04 7.43 15.89
C ALA A 184 11.28 7.47 16.80
N VAL A 185 12.47 7.26 16.24
CA VAL A 185 13.75 7.34 16.99
C VAL A 185 14.11 8.79 17.34
N TRP A 186 13.80 9.75 16.46
CA TRP A 186 14.11 11.16 16.70
C TRP A 186 13.05 11.87 17.57
N ILE A 187 11.80 11.53 17.35
CA ILE A 187 10.65 12.12 18.02
C ILE A 187 9.76 10.98 18.53
N PRO A 188 9.93 10.56 19.79
CA PRO A 188 9.21 9.41 20.37
C PRO A 188 7.75 9.77 20.70
N ASP A 189 7.00 10.23 19.69
CA ASP A 189 5.58 10.52 19.75
C ASP A 189 4.83 9.69 18.71
N LYS A 190 3.77 8.99 19.15
CA LYS A 190 3.01 8.07 18.28
C LYS A 190 2.30 8.79 17.14
N LEU A 191 1.76 9.97 17.41
CA LEU A 191 1.02 10.74 16.41
C LEU A 191 1.98 11.27 15.35
N LEU A 192 3.10 11.85 15.77
CA LEU A 192 4.11 12.41 14.87
C LEU A 192 4.78 11.31 14.03
N THR A 193 5.04 10.13 14.61
CA THR A 193 5.59 8.97 13.90
C THR A 193 4.72 8.56 12.70
N VAL A 194 3.40 8.73 12.80
CA VAL A 194 2.47 8.34 11.74
C VAL A 194 2.18 9.49 10.78
N THR A 195 2.09 10.72 11.28
CA THR A 195 1.70 11.88 10.45
C THR A 195 2.84 12.48 9.65
N ILE A 196 4.06 12.51 10.18
CA ILE A 196 5.22 13.10 9.47
C ILE A 196 5.52 12.38 8.15
N PRO A 197 5.58 11.04 8.05
CA PRO A 197 5.78 10.36 6.77
C PRO A 197 4.71 10.70 5.73
N SER A 198 3.44 10.80 6.15
CA SER A 198 2.34 11.17 5.27
C SER A 198 2.46 12.60 4.76
N PHE A 199 2.87 13.53 5.64
CA PHE A 199 3.11 14.91 5.28
C PHE A 199 4.30 15.06 4.32
N LEU A 200 5.40 14.35 4.56
CA LEU A 200 6.57 14.33 3.67
C LEU A 200 6.20 13.76 2.29
N TYR A 201 5.40 12.71 2.25
CA TYR A 201 4.91 12.16 0.99
C TYR A 201 4.04 13.16 0.24
N TYR A 202 3.15 13.87 0.93
CA TYR A 202 2.32 14.90 0.33
C TYR A 202 3.15 16.05 -0.25
N LEU A 203 4.12 16.55 0.51
CA LEU A 203 5.04 17.59 0.01
C LEU A 203 5.82 17.14 -1.21
N TRP A 204 6.35 15.91 -1.17
CA TRP A 204 7.07 15.34 -2.31
C TRP A 204 6.21 15.29 -3.58
N ASN A 205 4.96 14.88 -3.47
CA ASN A 205 4.06 14.84 -4.61
C ASN A 205 3.62 16.24 -5.07
N ALA A 206 3.45 17.19 -4.16
CA ALA A 206 3.12 18.57 -4.50
C ALA A 206 4.26 19.25 -5.29
N ASP A 207 5.50 19.10 -4.85
CA ASP A 207 6.67 19.65 -5.54
C ASP A 207 6.88 19.04 -6.92
N VAL A 208 6.69 17.72 -7.06
CA VAL A 208 6.76 17.03 -8.35
C VAL A 208 5.67 17.55 -9.30
N ILE A 209 4.44 17.76 -8.81
CA ILE A 209 3.35 18.33 -9.62
C ILE A 209 3.70 19.75 -10.05
N PHE A 210 4.18 20.61 -9.14
CA PHE A 210 4.56 21.97 -9.48
C PHE A 210 5.73 22.03 -10.47
N PHE A 211 6.71 21.15 -10.34
CA PHE A 211 7.88 21.13 -11.21
C PHE A 211 7.60 20.65 -12.63
N PHE A 212 6.62 19.75 -12.81
CA PHE A 212 6.28 19.20 -14.13
C PHE A 212 5.08 19.86 -14.81
N PHE A 213 4.21 20.56 -14.08
CA PHE A 213 2.96 21.13 -14.60
C PHE A 213 2.82 22.65 -14.36
N GLY A 214 3.75 23.31 -13.68
CA GLY A 214 3.86 24.76 -13.54
C GLY A 214 4.82 25.32 -14.58
#